data_0c725d358ca6d8d58f744814ee26ddf5
#
_entry.id   0c725d358ca6d8d58f744814ee26ddf5
#
_cell.length_a   1.000
_cell.length_b   1.000
_cell.length_c   1.000
_cell.angle_alpha   90.00
_cell.angle_beta   90.00
_cell.angle_gamma   90.00
#
_symmetry.space_group_name_H-M   'P 1'
#
loop_
_entity.id
_entity.type
_entity.pdbx_description
1 polymer ?
#
loop_
_entity_poly.entity_id
_entity_poly.type
_entity_poly.pdbx_seq_one_letter_code
_entity_poly.pdbx_strand_id
1 'polypeptide(L)'
;AAVDIPSGLCADTGRRLGHAVRADLTVTFIGLKLGLFTGDAADAVGELVFNDLHADPQLLEGAPISARRLTAGNLPRLAARPPASHKGKFGHVLLIGGDRGLGGAILLSAQIALRSGAGMVSVATRSEHVPAALARIPEAMVLGTSSANQLMELLQKVSVLVVGPGLGQASWGRSLLSAAANAPL
;
A
#
# COMPACT_ATOMS: atom_id res chain seq x y z
N ALA A 1 23.49 21.10 -8.21
CA ALA A 1 22.20 21.44 -7.62
C ALA A 1 21.20 21.81 -8.71
N ALA A 2 19.92 21.58 -8.44
CA ALA A 2 18.80 22.00 -9.29
C ALA A 2 17.93 23.03 -8.54
N VAL A 3 17.37 23.97 -9.30
CA VAL A 3 16.47 25.01 -8.81
C VAL A 3 15.06 24.65 -9.24
N ASP A 4 14.16 24.54 -8.28
CA ASP A 4 12.77 24.15 -8.36
C ASP A 4 12.54 22.67 -8.76
N ILE A 5 13.00 22.26 -9.92
CA ILE A 5 12.99 20.87 -10.40
C ILE A 5 14.21 20.62 -11.31
N PRO A 6 14.78 19.40 -11.31
CA PRO A 6 15.84 19.07 -12.26
C PRO A 6 15.40 19.24 -13.71
N SER A 7 16.18 19.96 -14.53
CA SER A 7 15.89 20.15 -15.95
C SER A 7 15.71 18.80 -16.66
N GLY A 8 14.64 18.68 -17.42
CA GLY A 8 14.26 17.45 -18.11
C GLY A 8 13.37 16.48 -17.29
N LEU A 9 13.08 16.79 -16.03
CA LEU A 9 12.10 16.04 -15.22
C LEU A 9 10.74 16.75 -15.28
N CYS A 10 9.66 16.01 -15.56
CA CYS A 10 8.30 16.56 -15.59
C CYS A 10 7.80 16.83 -14.15
N ALA A 11 7.35 18.05 -13.88
CA ALA A 11 6.87 18.46 -12.54
C ALA A 11 5.60 17.73 -12.09
N ASP A 12 4.75 17.30 -13.02
CA ASP A 12 3.49 16.64 -12.69
C ASP A 12 3.62 15.12 -12.54
N THR A 13 4.51 14.50 -13.32
CA THR A 13 4.58 13.02 -13.42
C THR A 13 5.89 12.41 -12.95
N GLY A 14 6.94 13.20 -12.81
CA GLY A 14 8.29 12.72 -12.52
C GLY A 14 8.95 11.93 -13.66
N ARG A 15 8.37 11.91 -14.86
CA ARG A 15 8.95 11.25 -16.03
C ARG A 15 10.09 12.08 -16.61
N ARG A 16 11.11 11.41 -17.12
CA ARG A 16 12.15 12.07 -17.94
C ARG A 16 11.58 12.45 -19.30
N LEU A 17 11.77 13.71 -19.68
CA LEU A 17 11.41 14.24 -21.00
C LEU A 17 12.63 14.13 -21.94
N GLY A 18 13.02 12.88 -22.24
CA GLY A 18 14.28 12.58 -22.90
C GLY A 18 15.39 12.37 -21.86
N HIS A 19 16.25 13.37 -21.69
CA HIS A 19 17.30 13.37 -20.67
C HIS A 19 16.91 14.27 -19.50
N ALA A 20 17.25 13.87 -18.27
CA ALA A 20 17.11 14.70 -17.09
C ALA A 20 18.45 14.86 -16.37
N VAL A 21 18.69 16.05 -15.83
CA VAL A 21 19.83 16.32 -14.97
C VAL A 21 19.69 15.50 -13.68
N ARG A 22 20.77 14.84 -13.26
CA ARG A 22 20.87 14.21 -11.94
C ARG A 22 21.49 15.23 -11.00
N ALA A 23 20.67 15.76 -10.09
CA ALA A 23 21.11 16.70 -9.07
C ALA A 23 21.47 15.96 -7.78
N ASP A 24 22.47 16.46 -7.06
CA ASP A 24 22.76 16.02 -5.69
C ASP A 24 21.84 16.72 -4.70
N LEU A 25 21.36 17.92 -5.06
CA LEU A 25 20.47 18.76 -4.27
C LEU A 25 19.46 19.44 -5.19
N THR A 26 18.19 19.39 -4.83
CA THR A 26 17.11 20.17 -5.45
C THR A 26 16.47 21.06 -4.41
N VAL A 27 16.44 22.37 -4.66
CA VAL A 27 15.72 23.34 -3.84
C VAL A 27 14.43 23.71 -4.56
N THR A 28 13.28 23.35 -4.00
CA THR A 28 11.97 23.64 -4.59
C THR A 28 11.21 24.69 -3.77
N PHE A 29 10.31 25.44 -4.41
CA PHE A 29 9.73 26.63 -3.84
C PHE A 29 8.20 26.61 -3.84
N ILE A 30 7.58 27.32 -2.86
CA ILE A 30 6.17 27.64 -2.72
C ILE A 30 5.29 26.41 -2.59
N GLY A 31 5.33 25.46 -3.53
CA GLY A 31 4.55 24.22 -3.50
C GLY A 31 5.39 23.02 -3.93
N LEU A 32 5.21 21.89 -3.24
CA LEU A 32 5.84 20.63 -3.63
C LEU A 32 5.19 20.09 -4.89
N LYS A 33 5.98 19.84 -5.92
CA LYS A 33 5.51 19.26 -7.19
C LYS A 33 5.41 17.76 -7.06
N LEU A 34 4.34 17.15 -7.56
CA LEU A 34 4.13 15.69 -7.53
C LEU A 34 5.29 14.96 -8.19
N GLY A 35 5.81 15.49 -9.30
CA GLY A 35 6.91 14.91 -10.06
C GLY A 35 8.25 14.84 -9.32
N LEU A 36 8.41 15.52 -8.17
CA LEU A 36 9.59 15.37 -7.30
C LEU A 36 9.57 14.05 -6.49
N PHE A 37 8.44 13.35 -6.43
CA PHE A 37 8.23 12.17 -5.60
C PHE A 37 7.78 10.94 -6.40
N THR A 38 7.60 11.07 -7.70
CA THR A 38 7.05 10.02 -8.58
C THR A 38 7.95 9.74 -9.78
N GLY A 39 7.65 8.69 -10.54
CA GLY A 39 8.38 8.34 -11.75
C GLY A 39 9.88 8.14 -11.52
N ASP A 40 10.71 8.84 -12.30
CA ASP A 40 12.18 8.77 -12.26
C ASP A 40 12.80 9.75 -11.25
N ALA A 41 11.99 10.43 -10.43
CA ALA A 41 12.45 11.48 -9.52
C ALA A 41 13.52 10.98 -8.52
N ALA A 42 13.40 9.75 -8.04
CA ALA A 42 14.36 9.17 -7.11
C ALA A 42 15.80 9.16 -7.64
N ASP A 43 15.97 9.07 -8.98
CA ASP A 43 17.28 9.08 -9.64
C ASP A 43 17.78 10.48 -9.99
N ALA A 44 16.91 11.48 -9.97
CA ALA A 44 17.20 12.80 -10.52
C ALA A 44 17.25 13.92 -9.48
N VAL A 45 16.48 13.82 -8.38
CA VAL A 45 16.24 14.93 -7.46
C VAL A 45 17.35 15.11 -6.42
N GLY A 46 17.99 14.02 -5.99
CA GLY A 46 18.95 14.08 -4.87
C GLY A 46 18.28 14.47 -3.56
N GLU A 47 18.99 15.20 -2.71
CA GLU A 47 18.43 15.78 -1.49
C GLU A 47 17.40 16.85 -1.87
N LEU A 48 16.19 16.78 -1.29
CA LEU A 48 15.13 17.73 -1.57
C LEU A 48 14.97 18.72 -0.40
N VAL A 49 15.20 20.00 -0.68
CA VAL A 49 14.97 21.11 0.24
C VAL A 49 13.77 21.93 -0.24
N PHE A 50 12.83 22.19 0.66
CA PHE A 50 11.67 23.02 0.39
C PHE A 50 11.83 24.39 1.06
N ASN A 51 11.47 25.46 0.33
CA ASN A 51 11.39 26.82 0.85
C ASN A 51 10.12 27.48 0.33
N ASP A 52 9.31 28.01 1.24
CA ASP A 52 8.04 28.66 0.91
C ASP A 52 8.20 30.10 0.36
N LEU A 53 9.41 30.65 0.40
CA LEU A 53 9.74 32.04 0.03
C LEU A 53 8.88 33.07 0.79
N HIS A 54 8.36 32.72 1.95
CA HIS A 54 7.40 33.52 2.72
C HIS A 54 6.15 33.90 1.92
N ALA A 55 5.76 33.05 0.96
CA ALA A 55 4.53 33.22 0.18
C ALA A 55 3.31 33.09 1.09
N ASP A 56 2.32 33.95 0.87
CA ASP A 56 1.07 33.89 1.63
C ASP A 56 0.39 32.53 1.41
N PRO A 57 0.10 31.74 2.47
CA PRO A 57 -0.62 30.47 2.36
C PRO A 57 -1.94 30.57 1.59
N GLN A 58 -2.60 31.73 1.59
CA GLN A 58 -3.81 31.99 0.82
C GLN A 58 -3.62 31.82 -0.70
N LEU A 59 -2.40 32.00 -1.21
CA LEU A 59 -2.10 31.77 -2.62
C LEU A 59 -2.29 30.30 -3.04
N LEU A 60 -2.22 29.37 -2.10
CA LEU A 60 -2.45 27.95 -2.33
C LEU A 60 -3.91 27.52 -2.03
N GLU A 61 -4.71 28.40 -1.43
CA GLU A 61 -6.12 28.15 -1.20
C GLU A 61 -6.85 28.05 -2.55
N GLY A 62 -7.48 26.89 -2.79
CA GLY A 62 -8.15 26.62 -4.06
C GLY A 62 -7.27 25.92 -5.12
N ALA A 63 -5.97 25.80 -4.90
CA ALA A 63 -5.14 24.96 -5.78
C ALA A 63 -5.52 23.46 -5.61
N PRO A 64 -5.75 22.73 -6.72
CA PRO A 64 -6.10 21.32 -6.63
C PRO A 64 -4.93 20.52 -6.06
N ILE A 65 -5.16 19.82 -4.95
CA ILE A 65 -4.17 18.92 -4.35
C ILE A 65 -4.20 17.59 -5.10
N SER A 66 -3.13 17.25 -5.82
CA SER A 66 -3.02 16.00 -6.57
C SER A 66 -2.77 14.79 -5.67
N ALA A 67 -1.99 14.97 -4.59
CA ALA A 67 -1.67 13.90 -3.64
C ALA A 67 -1.30 14.48 -2.27
N ARG A 68 -1.41 13.66 -1.22
CA ARG A 68 -0.92 13.99 0.13
C ARG A 68 0.29 13.14 0.46
N ARG A 69 1.41 13.76 0.81
CA ARG A 69 2.59 13.05 1.29
C ARG A 69 2.37 12.58 2.72
N LEU A 70 2.50 11.27 2.93
CA LEU A 70 2.48 10.70 4.28
C LEU A 70 3.84 10.94 4.96
N THR A 71 3.79 11.51 6.14
CA THR A 71 4.94 11.73 7.01
C THR A 71 4.65 11.18 8.39
N ALA A 72 5.68 10.93 9.20
CA ALA A 72 5.49 10.43 10.56
C ALA A 72 4.54 11.30 11.41
N GLY A 73 4.48 12.62 11.13
CA GLY A 73 3.63 13.56 11.86
C GLY A 73 2.15 13.49 11.48
N ASN A 74 1.83 13.04 10.26
CA ASN A 74 0.45 12.98 9.76
C ASN A 74 -0.10 11.56 9.61
N LEU A 75 0.65 10.54 10.05
CA LEU A 75 0.14 9.17 10.11
C LEU A 75 -0.92 9.05 11.21
N PRO A 76 -2.05 8.37 10.94
CA PRO A 76 -3.03 8.08 11.96
C PRO A 76 -2.41 7.22 13.06
N ARG A 77 -2.63 7.59 14.31
CA ARG A 77 -2.21 6.80 15.46
C ARG A 77 -3.38 5.94 15.93
N LEU A 78 -3.14 4.66 16.10
CA LEU A 78 -4.12 3.77 16.70
C LEU A 78 -4.26 4.11 18.19
N ALA A 79 -5.50 4.26 18.66
CA ALA A 79 -5.78 4.45 20.07
C ALA A 79 -5.41 3.20 20.87
N ALA A 80 -5.05 3.40 22.16
CA ALA A 80 -4.83 2.29 23.08
C ALA A 80 -6.12 1.46 23.21
N ARG A 81 -5.96 0.15 23.22
CA ARG A 81 -7.10 -0.77 23.37
C ARG A 81 -7.62 -0.76 24.82
N PRO A 82 -8.95 -0.65 25.04
CA PRO A 82 -9.52 -0.82 26.36
C PRO A 82 -9.17 -2.20 26.95
N PRO A 83 -8.96 -2.32 28.28
CA PRO A 83 -8.60 -3.60 28.91
C PRO A 83 -9.59 -4.75 28.66
N ALA A 84 -10.88 -4.44 28.57
CA ALA A 84 -11.94 -5.43 28.28
C ALA A 84 -12.15 -5.69 26.78
N SER A 85 -11.12 -5.50 25.95
CA SER A 85 -11.20 -5.73 24.52
C SER A 85 -10.94 -7.19 24.16
N HIS A 86 -11.61 -7.66 23.09
CA HIS A 86 -11.34 -8.96 22.49
C HIS A 86 -11.12 -8.80 20.96
N LYS A 87 -10.49 -9.80 20.35
CA LYS A 87 -10.10 -9.76 18.93
C LYS A 87 -11.23 -9.38 17.97
N GLY A 88 -12.46 -9.82 18.22
CA GLY A 88 -13.62 -9.53 17.37
C GLY A 88 -13.99 -8.06 17.26
N LYS A 89 -13.55 -7.20 18.20
CA LYS A 89 -13.81 -5.75 18.15
C LYS A 89 -12.92 -4.97 17.17
N PHE A 90 -11.84 -5.60 16.67
CA PHE A 90 -10.83 -4.92 15.85
C PHE A 90 -10.81 -5.39 14.40
N GLY A 91 -11.96 -5.88 13.94
CA GLY A 91 -12.16 -6.27 12.57
C GLY A 91 -11.50 -7.58 12.16
N HIS A 92 -11.86 -8.04 11.00
CA HIS A 92 -11.36 -9.25 10.37
C HIS A 92 -10.84 -8.91 8.98
N VAL A 93 -9.55 -9.09 8.77
CA VAL A 93 -8.89 -8.87 7.47
C VAL A 93 -8.76 -10.18 6.74
N LEU A 94 -9.25 -10.27 5.51
CA LEU A 94 -8.98 -11.36 4.59
C LEU A 94 -7.94 -10.94 3.57
N LEU A 95 -6.86 -11.70 3.48
CA LEU A 95 -5.85 -11.53 2.44
C LEU A 95 -6.00 -12.65 1.40
N ILE A 96 -6.02 -12.28 0.12
CA ILE A 96 -6.15 -13.21 -1.01
C ILE A 96 -4.93 -13.05 -1.91
N GLY A 97 -4.17 -14.12 -2.07
CA GLY A 97 -2.97 -14.11 -2.91
C GLY A 97 -2.07 -15.32 -2.69
N GLY A 98 -0.80 -15.20 -3.04
CA GLY A 98 0.16 -16.30 -2.92
C GLY A 98 -0.13 -17.41 -3.92
N ASP A 99 -0.07 -17.12 -5.23
CA ASP A 99 -0.06 -18.13 -6.26
C ASP A 99 1.24 -18.98 -6.20
N ARG A 100 1.34 -20.02 -6.98
CA ARG A 100 2.48 -20.96 -6.98
C ARG A 100 3.80 -20.22 -7.09
N GLY A 101 4.71 -20.49 -6.16
CA GLY A 101 6.00 -19.81 -6.06
C GLY A 101 5.96 -18.38 -5.52
N LEU A 102 4.78 -17.79 -5.24
CA LEU A 102 4.59 -16.40 -4.81
C LEU A 102 4.05 -16.27 -3.37
N GLY A 103 4.16 -17.33 -2.56
CA GLY A 103 3.62 -17.35 -1.19
C GLY A 103 4.25 -16.35 -0.23
N GLY A 104 5.49 -15.89 -0.46
CA GLY A 104 6.17 -14.96 0.43
C GLY A 104 5.45 -13.63 0.63
N ALA A 105 4.92 -13.05 -0.44
CA ALA A 105 4.24 -11.75 -0.40
C ALA A 105 2.99 -11.76 0.47
N ILE A 106 2.16 -12.82 0.37
CA ILE A 106 0.94 -12.94 1.16
C ILE A 106 1.25 -13.15 2.65
N LEU A 107 2.32 -13.89 2.98
CA LEU A 107 2.76 -14.10 4.35
C LEU A 107 3.24 -12.80 5.01
N LEU A 108 4.03 -12.01 4.29
CA LEU A 108 4.46 -10.68 4.76
C LEU A 108 3.27 -9.77 5.01
N SER A 109 2.31 -9.76 4.10
CA SER A 109 1.08 -8.95 4.25
C SER A 109 0.25 -9.38 5.46
N ALA A 110 0.09 -10.70 5.69
CA ALA A 110 -0.61 -11.22 6.85
C ALA A 110 0.08 -10.84 8.18
N GLN A 111 1.40 -10.95 8.22
CA GLN A 111 2.19 -10.56 9.38
C GLN A 111 2.04 -9.07 9.69
N ILE A 112 2.06 -8.22 8.66
CA ILE A 112 1.87 -6.77 8.84
C ILE A 112 0.44 -6.46 9.29
N ALA A 113 -0.59 -7.11 8.73
CA ALA A 113 -1.97 -6.91 9.17
C ALA A 113 -2.15 -7.20 10.67
N LEU A 114 -1.59 -8.31 11.18
CA LEU A 114 -1.60 -8.62 12.61
C LEU A 114 -0.86 -7.57 13.44
N ARG A 115 0.35 -7.20 13.03
CA ARG A 115 1.18 -6.20 13.74
C ARG A 115 0.58 -4.79 13.71
N SER A 116 -0.17 -4.46 12.66
CA SER A 116 -0.90 -3.20 12.55
C SER A 116 -2.20 -3.17 13.33
N GLY A 117 -2.53 -4.26 14.03
CA GLY A 117 -3.64 -4.29 14.98
C GLY A 117 -4.95 -4.87 14.44
N ALA A 118 -4.95 -5.61 13.34
CA ALA A 118 -6.13 -6.39 12.96
C ALA A 118 -6.51 -7.38 14.08
N GLY A 119 -7.79 -7.47 14.39
CA GLY A 119 -8.28 -8.39 15.42
C GLY A 119 -8.18 -9.85 15.00
N MET A 120 -8.51 -10.11 13.74
CA MET A 120 -8.43 -11.42 13.10
C MET A 120 -7.85 -11.27 11.69
N VAL A 121 -7.05 -12.23 11.28
CA VAL A 121 -6.47 -12.28 9.93
C VAL A 121 -6.71 -13.65 9.34
N SER A 122 -7.36 -13.68 8.18
CA SER A 122 -7.48 -14.87 7.33
C SER A 122 -6.63 -14.72 6.07
N VAL A 123 -6.05 -15.82 5.63
CA VAL A 123 -5.24 -15.88 4.42
C VAL A 123 -5.82 -16.94 3.50
N ALA A 124 -6.24 -16.55 2.31
CA ALA A 124 -6.63 -17.47 1.23
C ALA A 124 -5.48 -17.54 0.21
N THR A 125 -4.87 -18.69 0.12
CA THR A 125 -3.67 -18.93 -0.70
C THR A 125 -3.69 -20.32 -1.33
N ARG A 126 -2.69 -20.68 -2.13
CA ARG A 126 -2.54 -22.06 -2.60
C ARG A 126 -2.30 -23.01 -1.44
N SER A 127 -2.86 -24.21 -1.51
CA SER A 127 -2.78 -25.22 -0.45
C SER A 127 -1.33 -25.58 -0.08
N GLU A 128 -0.41 -25.50 -1.03
CA GLU A 128 1.01 -25.79 -0.83
C GLU A 128 1.70 -24.81 0.14
N HIS A 129 1.13 -23.61 0.34
CA HIS A 129 1.67 -22.60 1.24
C HIS A 129 1.11 -22.69 2.67
N VAL A 130 0.04 -23.46 2.90
CA VAL A 130 -0.62 -23.56 4.20
C VAL A 130 0.33 -24.02 5.33
N PRO A 131 1.13 -25.07 5.18
CA PRO A 131 2.04 -25.49 6.25
C PRO A 131 3.07 -24.42 6.59
N ALA A 132 3.66 -23.77 5.58
CA ALA A 132 4.64 -22.71 5.78
C ALA A 132 4.02 -21.48 6.43
N ALA A 133 2.78 -21.14 6.07
CA ALA A 133 2.03 -20.05 6.65
C ALA A 133 1.77 -20.27 8.14
N LEU A 134 1.27 -21.44 8.51
CA LEU A 134 0.96 -21.78 9.90
C LEU A 134 2.24 -21.89 10.76
N ALA A 135 3.33 -22.37 10.19
CA ALA A 135 4.62 -22.41 10.90
C ALA A 135 5.18 -21.01 11.19
N ARG A 136 4.93 -20.06 10.28
CA ARG A 136 5.46 -18.69 10.40
C ARG A 136 4.52 -17.73 11.16
N ILE A 137 3.22 -17.89 10.97
CA ILE A 137 2.19 -16.98 11.50
C ILE A 137 1.04 -17.82 12.06
N PRO A 138 1.26 -18.51 13.22
CA PRO A 138 0.24 -19.39 13.80
C PRO A 138 -1.01 -18.65 14.27
N GLU A 139 -0.96 -17.31 14.39
CA GLU A 139 -2.11 -16.48 14.74
C GLU A 139 -3.08 -16.27 13.57
N ALA A 140 -2.65 -16.50 12.34
CA ALA A 140 -3.50 -16.36 11.15
C ALA A 140 -4.31 -17.64 10.88
N MET A 141 -5.53 -17.45 10.41
CA MET A 141 -6.37 -18.52 9.87
C MET A 141 -6.04 -18.71 8.39
N VAL A 142 -5.50 -19.86 8.00
CA VAL A 142 -5.02 -20.08 6.63
C VAL A 142 -5.88 -21.07 5.90
N LEU A 143 -6.44 -20.66 4.76
CA LEU A 143 -7.25 -21.45 3.86
C LEU A 143 -6.48 -21.72 2.56
N GLY A 144 -6.21 -23.00 2.28
CA GLY A 144 -5.79 -23.42 0.96
C GLY A 144 -6.97 -23.40 0.00
N THR A 145 -6.90 -22.56 -1.05
CA THR A 145 -8.00 -22.41 -2.00
C THR A 145 -7.60 -22.75 -3.44
N SER A 146 -8.45 -23.50 -4.10
CA SER A 146 -8.33 -23.84 -5.52
C SER A 146 -9.28 -23.04 -6.41
N SER A 147 -10.37 -22.51 -5.84
CA SER A 147 -11.41 -21.79 -6.60
C SER A 147 -12.05 -20.67 -5.79
N ALA A 148 -12.64 -19.70 -6.48
CA ALA A 148 -13.35 -18.56 -5.89
C ALA A 148 -14.55 -18.98 -5.01
N ASN A 149 -15.21 -20.08 -5.33
CA ASN A 149 -16.39 -20.55 -4.57
C ASN A 149 -16.05 -20.84 -3.10
N GLN A 150 -14.81 -21.26 -2.82
CA GLN A 150 -14.37 -21.53 -1.45
C GLN A 150 -14.22 -20.26 -0.60
N LEU A 151 -14.24 -19.08 -1.22
CA LEU A 151 -14.12 -17.79 -0.53
C LEU A 151 -15.49 -17.18 -0.18
N MET A 152 -16.57 -17.61 -0.82
CA MET A 152 -17.87 -16.92 -0.75
C MET A 152 -18.40 -16.75 0.67
N GLU A 153 -18.29 -17.78 1.50
CA GLU A 153 -18.71 -17.71 2.90
C GLU A 153 -17.82 -16.79 3.74
N LEU A 154 -16.51 -16.80 3.46
CA LEU A 154 -15.54 -15.99 4.19
C LEU A 154 -15.65 -14.50 3.81
N LEU A 155 -15.92 -14.20 2.54
CA LEU A 155 -16.13 -12.84 2.03
C LEU A 155 -17.27 -12.10 2.73
N GLN A 156 -18.29 -12.83 3.20
CA GLN A 156 -19.42 -12.24 3.93
C GLN A 156 -19.11 -11.89 5.41
N LYS A 157 -18.02 -12.42 5.95
CA LYS A 157 -17.68 -12.32 7.40
C LYS A 157 -16.54 -11.36 7.69
N VAL A 158 -15.92 -10.80 6.67
CA VAL A 158 -14.73 -9.95 6.84
C VAL A 158 -15.08 -8.47 6.74
N SER A 159 -14.30 -7.64 7.40
CA SER A 159 -14.48 -6.19 7.40
C SER A 159 -13.49 -5.46 6.48
N VAL A 160 -12.40 -6.12 6.10
CA VAL A 160 -11.39 -5.58 5.18
C VAL A 160 -10.88 -6.69 4.28
N LEU A 161 -10.72 -6.37 3.02
CA LEU A 161 -10.22 -7.29 1.99
C LEU A 161 -8.93 -6.73 1.38
N VAL A 162 -7.90 -7.55 1.34
CA VAL A 162 -6.62 -7.27 0.69
C VAL A 162 -6.41 -8.31 -0.40
N VAL A 163 -6.37 -7.86 -1.64
CA VAL A 163 -6.20 -8.76 -2.81
C VAL A 163 -4.98 -8.31 -3.59
N GLY A 164 -4.12 -9.25 -3.96
CA GLY A 164 -3.01 -8.95 -4.85
C GLY A 164 -1.64 -9.48 -4.41
N PRO A 165 -1.27 -9.54 -3.11
CA PRO A 165 0.06 -9.97 -2.71
C PRO A 165 0.38 -11.36 -3.26
N GLY A 166 1.25 -11.43 -4.28
CA GLY A 166 1.59 -12.69 -4.95
C GLY A 166 0.43 -13.37 -5.68
N LEU A 167 -0.59 -12.64 -6.11
CA LEU A 167 -1.79 -13.20 -6.75
C LEU A 167 -1.52 -13.81 -8.13
N GLY A 168 -0.49 -13.32 -8.81
CA GLY A 168 -0.17 -13.73 -10.17
C GLY A 168 -1.18 -13.24 -11.21
N GLN A 169 -0.98 -13.65 -12.46
CA GLN A 169 -1.85 -13.28 -13.59
C GLN A 169 -2.53 -14.50 -14.25
N ALA A 170 -2.40 -15.66 -13.65
CA ALA A 170 -3.05 -16.89 -14.11
C ALA A 170 -4.57 -16.88 -13.83
N SER A 171 -5.28 -17.85 -14.41
CA SER A 171 -6.74 -17.98 -14.26
C SER A 171 -7.19 -18.04 -12.80
N TRP A 172 -6.43 -18.69 -11.95
CA TRP A 172 -6.70 -18.76 -10.51
C TRP A 172 -6.74 -17.37 -9.88
N GLY A 173 -5.68 -16.57 -10.03
CA GLY A 173 -5.62 -15.23 -9.47
C GLY A 173 -6.72 -14.32 -10.01
N ARG A 174 -6.99 -14.39 -11.33
CA ARG A 174 -8.08 -13.61 -11.95
C ARG A 174 -9.46 -13.99 -11.43
N SER A 175 -9.73 -15.27 -11.21
CA SER A 175 -11.02 -15.71 -10.67
C SER A 175 -11.23 -15.25 -9.22
N LEU A 176 -10.18 -15.30 -8.39
CA LEU A 176 -10.24 -14.79 -7.02
C LEU A 176 -10.39 -13.27 -6.95
N LEU A 177 -9.70 -12.54 -7.83
CA LEU A 177 -9.86 -11.09 -7.94
C LEU A 177 -11.28 -10.70 -8.33
N SER A 178 -11.87 -11.41 -9.31
CA SER A 178 -13.26 -11.18 -9.73
C SER A 178 -14.26 -11.43 -8.59
N ALA A 179 -14.08 -12.52 -7.83
CA ALA A 179 -14.93 -12.81 -6.68
C ALA A 179 -14.79 -11.74 -5.57
N ALA A 180 -13.56 -11.30 -5.32
CA ALA A 180 -13.26 -10.26 -4.34
C ALA A 180 -13.86 -8.90 -4.72
N ALA A 181 -13.80 -8.51 -6.00
CA ALA A 181 -14.36 -7.26 -6.50
C ALA A 181 -15.91 -7.19 -6.42
N ASN A 182 -16.57 -8.34 -6.35
CA ASN A 182 -18.03 -8.44 -6.21
C ASN A 182 -18.45 -8.75 -4.76
N ALA A 183 -17.54 -8.69 -3.80
CA ALA A 183 -17.88 -8.96 -2.40
C ALA A 183 -18.69 -7.80 -1.80
N PRO A 184 -19.70 -8.09 -0.99
CA PRO A 184 -20.45 -7.07 -0.26
C PRO A 184 -19.65 -6.61 0.97
N LEU A 185 -18.82 -5.59 0.80
CA LEU A 185 -17.99 -4.98 1.88
C LEU A 185 -18.50 -3.59 2.22
#